data_82c79eaae51a9f179dbd4dd17885b034
#
_entry.id   82c79eaae51a9f179dbd4dd17885b034
#
_cell.length_a   1.000
_cell.length_b   1.000
_cell.length_c   1.000
_cell.angle_alpha   90.00
_cell.angle_beta   90.00
_cell.angle_gamma   90.00
#
_symmetry.space_group_name_H-M   'P 1'
#
loop_
_entity.id
_entity.type
_entity.pdbx_description
1 polymer ?
#
loop_
_entity_poly.entity_id
_entity_poly.type
_entity_poly.pdbx_seq_one_letter_code
_entity_poly.pdbx_strand_id
1 'polypeptide(L)'
;VVLSVHPHNARGCGVSDAEFGILAGADRVEGTLFGNGERTGNVDIVTVAMNMMCHGVDSGLDFSHIAKIREAYERFTGMRVHERTPYAGDLVFTAFSGSHQDAISKGMAWHNEGKSGKRWDVPYLPIDPSDVGREYESDVIRINSVSGKGGVAFVLKQQFGFSLPAAMKEEVGYLIKGVSDKRHQELLPAEIYAIFEENYISPRKVFRIPECHFRQEKGIQAEVTIEQNGTQRVIRTAGNGRLDAVSNAIKTFFGINYELSIYEEHAISKGSSSRAAAYVGVMHDGHLYWGVGVDEDIIKASIAALTSAANKLAAEQHITAGREDRIVEIISSIQNDYKNVTLETLSDKFHLSKPYLSKYIKEKAGMTFQEVVKEERMKKAR
;
A
#
# COMPACT_ATOMS: atom_id res chain seq x y z
N VAL A 1 48.64 5.53 40.12
CA VAL A 1 48.73 4.81 38.82
C VAL A 1 47.40 4.93 38.17
N VAL A 2 47.38 5.36 36.92
CA VAL A 2 46.15 5.38 36.08
C VAL A 2 46.07 4.05 35.36
N LEU A 3 44.99 3.32 35.54
CA LEU A 3 44.71 2.08 34.83
C LEU A 3 43.90 2.37 33.58
N SER A 4 44.43 2.09 32.40
CA SER A 4 43.76 2.26 31.11
C SER A 4 43.48 0.90 30.49
N VAL A 5 42.30 0.76 29.90
CA VAL A 5 41.88 -0.40 29.10
C VAL A 5 41.78 -0.03 27.63
N HIS A 6 42.32 -0.88 26.74
CA HIS A 6 42.30 -0.66 25.28
C HIS A 6 41.82 -1.96 24.59
N PRO A 7 40.52 -2.22 24.60
CA PRO A 7 39.96 -3.42 24.00
C PRO A 7 39.92 -3.35 22.48
N HIS A 8 40.28 -4.46 21.83
CA HIS A 8 39.94 -4.70 20.42
C HIS A 8 38.63 -5.49 20.27
N ASN A 9 37.92 -5.26 19.20
CA ASN A 9 36.63 -5.90 18.98
C ASN A 9 36.72 -7.29 18.30
N ALA A 10 37.82 -8.04 18.56
CA ALA A 10 38.16 -9.27 17.85
C ALA A 10 37.06 -10.37 17.91
N ARG A 11 36.29 -10.40 19.00
CA ARG A 11 35.17 -11.34 19.22
C ARG A 11 33.79 -10.63 19.28
N GLY A 12 33.72 -9.37 18.91
CA GLY A 12 32.52 -8.59 19.07
C GLY A 12 32.20 -8.14 20.49
N CYS A 13 33.18 -8.26 21.44
CA CYS A 13 33.00 -7.97 22.86
C CYS A 13 33.68 -6.67 23.30
N GLY A 14 34.19 -5.85 22.37
CA GLY A 14 34.99 -4.68 22.74
C GLY A 14 34.26 -3.72 23.66
N VAL A 15 32.94 -3.45 23.45
CA VAL A 15 32.14 -2.59 24.31
C VAL A 15 31.97 -3.20 25.70
N SER A 16 31.56 -4.48 25.80
CA SER A 16 31.40 -5.14 27.10
C SER A 16 32.71 -5.26 27.86
N ASP A 17 33.83 -5.52 27.17
CA ASP A 17 35.16 -5.59 27.80
C ASP A 17 35.55 -4.23 28.40
N ALA A 18 35.22 -3.11 27.71
CA ALA A 18 35.41 -1.77 28.25
C ALA A 18 34.53 -1.48 29.47
N GLU A 19 33.26 -1.84 29.41
CA GLU A 19 32.29 -1.65 30.50
C GLU A 19 32.72 -2.46 31.75
N PHE A 20 33.08 -3.72 31.57
CA PHE A 20 33.63 -4.55 32.68
C PHE A 20 34.94 -4.00 33.21
N GLY A 21 35.78 -3.45 32.33
CA GLY A 21 37.03 -2.77 32.76
C GLY A 21 36.75 -1.59 33.69
N ILE A 22 35.78 -0.73 33.32
CA ILE A 22 35.34 0.40 34.15
C ILE A 22 34.78 -0.11 35.48
N LEU A 23 33.89 -1.10 35.45
CA LEU A 23 33.30 -1.67 36.66
C LEU A 23 34.35 -2.32 37.57
N ALA A 24 35.46 -2.86 37.01
CA ALA A 24 36.58 -3.40 37.75
C ALA A 24 37.54 -2.33 38.29
N GLY A 25 37.31 -1.05 38.00
CA GLY A 25 38.09 0.06 38.53
C GLY A 25 39.11 0.66 37.56
N ALA A 26 38.94 0.47 36.26
CA ALA A 26 39.75 1.18 35.28
C ALA A 26 39.39 2.68 35.28
N ASP A 27 40.44 3.52 35.21
CA ASP A 27 40.30 4.98 35.21
C ASP A 27 40.06 5.53 33.82
N ARG A 28 40.38 4.79 32.77
CA ARG A 28 40.34 5.26 31.38
C ARG A 28 40.03 4.11 30.40
N VAL A 29 39.21 4.42 29.39
CA VAL A 29 39.00 3.58 28.21
C VAL A 29 39.62 4.27 27.00
N GLU A 30 40.37 3.51 26.21
CA GLU A 30 40.94 3.93 24.93
C GLU A 30 40.26 3.18 23.80
N GLY A 31 39.70 3.89 22.84
CA GLY A 31 39.02 3.31 21.70
C GLY A 31 39.00 4.30 20.54
N THR A 32 38.11 4.06 19.59
CA THR A 32 38.00 4.88 18.39
C THR A 32 36.53 5.23 18.08
N LEU A 33 36.30 6.29 17.32
CA LEU A 33 34.97 6.59 16.82
C LEU A 33 34.50 5.45 15.92
N PHE A 34 33.28 4.95 16.21
CA PHE A 34 32.62 3.89 15.47
C PHE A 34 33.43 2.59 15.32
N GLY A 35 34.38 2.35 16.26
CA GLY A 35 35.14 1.12 16.30
C GLY A 35 36.21 0.99 15.22
N ASN A 36 36.66 2.09 14.62
CA ASN A 36 37.75 2.05 13.62
C ASN A 36 39.01 1.41 14.15
N GLY A 37 39.76 0.73 13.31
CA GLY A 37 41.04 0.10 13.67
C GLY A 37 41.34 -1.12 12.82
N GLU A 38 42.47 -1.77 13.13
CA GLU A 38 42.90 -2.98 12.45
C GLU A 38 41.97 -4.18 12.69
N ARG A 39 41.88 -5.05 11.71
CA ARG A 39 41.09 -6.29 11.73
C ARG A 39 39.60 -6.01 11.99
N THR A 40 39.08 -6.33 13.18
CA THR A 40 37.69 -6.09 13.61
C THR A 40 37.49 -4.72 14.27
N GLY A 41 38.56 -3.92 14.35
CA GLY A 41 38.56 -2.61 14.97
C GLY A 41 38.82 -2.62 16.48
N ASN A 42 38.81 -1.43 17.04
CA ASN A 42 38.89 -1.18 18.48
C ASN A 42 37.47 -1.10 19.08
N VAL A 43 37.40 -0.91 20.40
CA VAL A 43 36.13 -0.58 21.03
C VAL A 43 35.58 0.72 20.47
N ASP A 44 34.29 0.74 20.18
CA ASP A 44 33.56 1.95 19.77
C ASP A 44 33.30 2.83 21.02
N ILE A 45 34.05 3.93 21.15
CA ILE A 45 33.86 4.87 22.27
C ILE A 45 32.54 5.60 22.24
N VAL A 46 31.90 5.77 21.06
CA VAL A 46 30.56 6.35 20.97
C VAL A 46 29.57 5.47 21.71
N THR A 47 29.60 4.16 21.40
CA THR A 47 28.69 3.19 22.05
C THR A 47 28.97 3.10 23.55
N VAL A 48 30.23 3.06 23.99
CA VAL A 48 30.58 3.02 25.43
C VAL A 48 30.06 4.26 26.16
N ALA A 49 30.32 5.45 25.62
CA ALA A 49 29.88 6.71 26.24
C ALA A 49 28.34 6.84 26.30
N MET A 50 27.64 6.44 25.26
CA MET A 50 26.18 6.47 25.24
C MET A 50 25.58 5.42 26.19
N ASN A 51 26.18 4.24 26.32
CA ASN A 51 25.79 3.26 27.33
C ASN A 51 25.99 3.80 28.77
N MET A 52 27.11 4.49 29.04
CA MET A 52 27.31 5.19 30.31
C MET A 52 26.19 6.19 30.59
N MET A 53 25.80 7.01 29.59
CA MET A 53 24.70 7.96 29.69
C MET A 53 23.37 7.26 30.02
N CYS A 54 23.07 6.13 29.40
CA CYS A 54 21.89 5.31 29.73
C CYS A 54 21.88 4.83 31.19
N HIS A 55 23.04 4.66 31.80
CA HIS A 55 23.19 4.32 33.22
C HIS A 55 23.29 5.56 34.14
N GLY A 56 23.12 6.77 33.59
CA GLY A 56 23.21 8.02 34.35
C GLY A 56 24.64 8.44 34.71
N VAL A 57 25.63 7.94 33.97
CA VAL A 57 27.04 8.25 34.17
C VAL A 57 27.50 9.17 33.03
N ASP A 58 27.97 10.37 33.37
CA ASP A 58 28.54 11.30 32.40
C ASP A 58 29.94 10.86 31.97
N SER A 59 30.14 10.61 30.70
CA SER A 59 31.43 10.26 30.10
C SER A 59 32.31 11.50 29.83
N GLY A 60 31.77 12.70 29.93
CA GLY A 60 32.43 13.95 29.52
C GLY A 60 32.55 14.12 27.99
N LEU A 61 31.89 13.29 27.19
CA LEU A 61 31.86 13.35 25.72
C LEU A 61 30.51 13.87 25.26
N ASP A 62 30.51 14.73 24.26
CA ASP A 62 29.30 15.32 23.69
C ASP A 62 28.97 14.67 22.32
N PHE A 63 27.88 13.93 22.28
CA PHE A 63 27.32 13.32 21.06
C PHE A 63 25.96 13.92 20.67
N SER A 64 25.60 15.11 21.20
CA SER A 64 24.34 15.78 20.87
C SER A 64 24.16 16.10 19.36
N HIS A 65 25.22 15.98 18.57
CA HIS A 65 25.21 16.14 17.11
C HIS A 65 25.86 14.96 16.40
N ILE A 66 25.46 13.72 16.74
CA ILE A 66 26.08 12.48 16.26
C ILE A 66 26.17 12.38 14.73
N ALA A 67 25.18 12.94 14.02
CA ALA A 67 25.18 12.95 12.55
C ALA A 67 26.37 13.74 11.97
N LYS A 68 26.74 14.87 12.57
CA LYS A 68 27.91 15.66 12.14
C LYS A 68 29.22 14.95 12.43
N ILE A 69 29.29 14.24 13.58
CA ILE A 69 30.46 13.44 13.95
C ILE A 69 30.65 12.31 12.96
N ARG A 70 29.55 11.61 12.60
CA ARG A 70 29.55 10.57 11.57
C ARG A 70 29.99 11.09 10.21
N GLU A 71 29.43 12.21 9.76
CA GLU A 71 29.81 12.83 8.49
C GLU A 71 31.31 13.18 8.46
N ALA A 72 31.83 13.76 9.54
CA ALA A 72 33.26 14.08 9.66
C ALA A 72 34.10 12.80 9.59
N TYR A 73 33.72 11.76 10.35
CA TYR A 73 34.40 10.47 10.33
C TYR A 73 34.43 9.86 8.93
N GLU A 74 33.29 9.75 8.26
CA GLU A 74 33.17 9.18 6.91
C GLU A 74 34.00 9.97 5.89
N ARG A 75 33.99 11.30 5.99
CA ARG A 75 34.79 12.18 5.12
C ARG A 75 36.30 11.99 5.29
N PHE A 76 36.77 11.87 6.55
CA PHE A 76 38.21 11.78 6.82
C PHE A 76 38.77 10.36 6.62
N THR A 77 37.98 9.35 6.88
CA THR A 77 38.43 7.95 6.79
C THR A 77 38.10 7.29 5.44
N GLY A 78 37.11 7.81 4.71
CA GLY A 78 36.55 7.17 3.53
C GLY A 78 35.70 5.93 3.87
N MET A 79 35.49 5.60 5.15
CA MET A 79 34.75 4.45 5.62
C MET A 79 33.34 4.87 6.04
N ARG A 80 32.32 4.09 5.67
CA ARG A 80 30.94 4.35 6.07
C ARG A 80 30.64 3.71 7.43
N VAL A 81 29.90 4.43 8.26
CA VAL A 81 29.30 3.89 9.48
C VAL A 81 28.13 2.99 9.07
N HIS A 82 28.11 1.75 9.60
CA HIS A 82 27.06 0.81 9.27
C HIS A 82 25.69 1.31 9.74
N GLU A 83 24.66 1.10 8.93
CA GLU A 83 23.30 1.59 9.19
C GLU A 83 22.66 1.13 10.51
N ARG A 84 23.19 0.06 11.11
CA ARG A 84 22.75 -0.50 12.40
C ARG A 84 23.74 -0.27 13.53
N THR A 85 24.73 0.60 13.34
CA THR A 85 25.65 0.97 14.42
C THR A 85 24.86 1.62 15.56
N PRO A 86 25.00 1.15 16.81
CA PRO A 86 24.27 1.70 17.93
C PRO A 86 24.36 3.23 17.99
N TYR A 87 23.23 3.91 18.27
CA TYR A 87 23.04 5.35 18.37
C TYR A 87 23.31 6.17 17.11
N ALA A 88 24.19 5.74 16.21
CA ALA A 88 24.67 6.54 15.08
C ALA A 88 24.15 6.09 13.72
N GLY A 89 23.77 4.84 13.55
CA GLY A 89 23.33 4.26 12.29
C GLY A 89 22.00 4.84 11.81
N ASP A 90 21.76 4.81 10.51
CA ASP A 90 20.53 5.39 9.93
C ASP A 90 19.24 4.68 10.38
N LEU A 91 19.32 3.41 10.77
CA LEU A 91 18.15 2.59 11.10
C LEU A 91 17.90 2.43 12.62
N VAL A 92 18.72 3.04 13.48
CA VAL A 92 18.66 2.77 14.93
C VAL A 92 17.44 3.37 15.63
N PHE A 93 16.86 4.43 15.05
CA PHE A 93 15.62 5.06 15.54
C PHE A 93 14.41 4.79 14.64
N THR A 94 14.46 3.71 13.89
CA THR A 94 13.41 3.29 12.96
C THR A 94 12.81 1.95 13.40
N ALA A 95 11.49 1.80 13.34
CA ALA A 95 10.82 0.53 13.59
C ALA A 95 10.06 0.07 12.35
N PHE A 96 10.19 -1.22 12.00
CA PHE A 96 9.55 -1.80 10.82
C PHE A 96 8.29 -2.60 11.16
N SER A 97 8.21 -3.15 12.36
CA SER A 97 7.04 -3.90 12.82
C SER A 97 5.93 -2.96 13.29
N GLY A 98 4.70 -3.18 12.82
CA GLY A 98 3.54 -2.38 13.23
C GLY A 98 3.28 -2.41 14.74
N SER A 99 3.58 -3.52 15.43
CA SER A 99 3.49 -3.62 16.87
C SER A 99 4.53 -2.77 17.60
N HIS A 100 5.76 -2.69 17.06
CA HIS A 100 6.81 -1.84 17.61
C HIS A 100 6.48 -0.35 17.40
N GLN A 101 6.00 0.02 16.20
CA GLN A 101 5.58 1.39 15.88
C GLN A 101 4.44 1.84 16.80
N ASP A 102 3.44 1.00 17.01
CA ASP A 102 2.31 1.29 17.92
C ASP A 102 2.80 1.47 19.37
N ALA A 103 3.71 0.61 19.84
CA ALA A 103 4.29 0.72 21.17
C ALA A 103 5.12 2.00 21.34
N ILE A 104 5.97 2.33 20.36
CA ILE A 104 6.77 3.57 20.37
C ILE A 104 5.84 4.78 20.36
N SER A 105 4.85 4.82 19.47
CA SER A 105 3.89 5.93 19.38
C SER A 105 3.14 6.17 20.70
N LYS A 106 2.69 5.10 21.36
CA LYS A 106 2.05 5.17 22.68
C LYS A 106 3.03 5.62 23.76
N GLY A 107 4.26 5.10 23.74
CA GLY A 107 5.31 5.50 24.67
C GLY A 107 5.68 6.97 24.53
N MET A 108 5.86 7.46 23.30
CA MET A 108 6.12 8.89 23.02
C MET A 108 4.97 9.79 23.50
N ALA A 109 3.72 9.40 23.23
CA ALA A 109 2.55 10.14 23.72
C ALA A 109 2.52 10.20 25.26
N TRP A 110 2.76 9.08 25.92
CA TRP A 110 2.84 8.99 27.38
C TRP A 110 3.95 9.87 27.94
N HIS A 111 5.14 9.84 27.35
CA HIS A 111 6.29 10.68 27.72
C HIS A 111 5.97 12.16 27.54
N ASN A 112 5.44 12.56 26.39
CA ASN A 112 5.08 13.94 26.06
C ASN A 112 3.98 14.53 26.97
N GLU A 113 3.10 13.68 27.51
CA GLU A 113 2.12 14.06 28.53
C GLU A 113 2.74 14.24 29.94
N GLY A 114 4.05 14.05 30.08
CA GLY A 114 4.78 14.20 31.35
C GLY A 114 4.54 13.04 32.34
N LYS A 115 3.91 11.94 31.92
CA LYS A 115 3.57 10.81 32.79
C LYS A 115 4.77 9.94 33.17
N SER A 116 5.84 9.99 32.39
CA SER A 116 7.12 9.32 32.68
C SER A 116 7.99 10.03 33.73
N GLY A 117 7.61 11.23 34.14
CA GLY A 117 8.47 12.08 34.97
C GLY A 117 9.75 12.48 34.23
N LYS A 118 10.92 12.25 34.85
CA LYS A 118 12.24 12.56 34.27
C LYS A 118 12.92 11.38 33.59
N ARG A 119 12.24 10.21 33.52
CA ARG A 119 12.85 9.00 32.94
C ARG A 119 12.42 8.86 31.49
N TRP A 120 13.36 8.43 30.66
CA TRP A 120 13.06 7.91 29.35
C TRP A 120 12.55 6.47 29.47
N ASP A 121 11.35 6.21 29.00
CA ASP A 121 10.67 4.90 29.12
C ASP A 121 9.93 4.49 27.87
N VAL A 122 10.29 5.09 26.73
CA VAL A 122 9.69 4.74 25.44
C VAL A 122 10.17 3.35 25.01
N PRO A 123 9.27 2.39 24.76
CA PRO A 123 9.63 1.05 24.35
C PRO A 123 10.49 1.05 23.09
N TYR A 124 11.46 0.13 23.02
CA TYR A 124 12.38 -0.08 21.88
C TYR A 124 13.36 1.06 21.59
N LEU A 125 13.28 2.19 22.26
CA LEU A 125 14.23 3.28 22.12
C LEU A 125 15.05 3.41 23.42
N PRO A 126 16.36 3.09 23.38
CA PRO A 126 17.19 3.10 24.59
C PRO A 126 17.46 4.50 25.14
N ILE A 127 17.34 5.53 24.30
CA ILE A 127 17.50 6.94 24.62
C ILE A 127 16.44 7.77 23.90
N ASP A 128 16.23 9.02 24.32
CA ASP A 128 15.54 10.01 23.51
C ASP A 128 16.41 10.31 22.26
N PRO A 129 15.90 10.12 21.03
CA PRO A 129 16.65 10.48 19.82
C PRO A 129 17.16 11.91 19.82
N SER A 130 16.46 12.84 20.49
CA SER A 130 16.87 14.24 20.62
C SER A 130 18.18 14.43 21.39
N ASP A 131 18.55 13.52 22.29
CA ASP A 131 19.82 13.54 23.01
C ASP A 131 21.04 13.46 22.08
N VAL A 132 20.87 12.90 20.90
CA VAL A 132 21.91 12.79 19.86
C VAL A 132 21.62 13.67 18.65
N GLY A 133 20.66 14.62 18.78
CA GLY A 133 20.27 15.56 17.72
C GLY A 133 19.54 14.87 16.56
N ARG A 134 18.79 13.81 16.84
CA ARG A 134 17.94 13.09 15.90
C ARG A 134 16.48 13.11 16.37
N GLU A 135 15.60 12.64 15.51
CA GLU A 135 14.20 12.43 15.81
C GLU A 135 13.87 10.94 15.62
N TYR A 136 12.77 10.48 16.25
CA TYR A 136 12.22 9.18 15.89
C TYR A 136 11.70 9.25 14.46
N GLU A 137 12.34 8.52 13.58
CA GLU A 137 12.05 8.53 12.15
C GLU A 137 10.85 7.63 11.87
N SER A 138 9.66 8.12 12.21
CA SER A 138 8.39 7.47 11.82
C SER A 138 8.21 7.41 10.30
N ASP A 139 8.89 8.31 9.58
CA ASP A 139 8.73 8.51 8.14
C ASP A 139 9.59 7.57 7.27
N VAL A 140 10.59 6.91 7.86
CA VAL A 140 11.39 5.88 7.16
C VAL A 140 10.78 4.50 7.35
N ILE A 141 9.49 4.37 7.06
CA ILE A 141 8.84 3.05 7.10
C ILE A 141 9.15 2.32 5.80
N ARG A 142 10.08 1.39 5.87
CA ARG A 142 10.34 0.42 4.80
C ARG A 142 9.50 -0.82 5.05
N ILE A 143 8.64 -1.15 4.11
CA ILE A 143 7.85 -2.37 4.16
C ILE A 143 8.65 -3.50 3.53
N ASN A 144 9.00 -4.50 4.34
CA ASN A 144 9.64 -5.73 3.90
C ASN A 144 8.70 -6.94 4.07
N SER A 145 9.15 -8.11 3.66
CA SER A 145 8.41 -9.38 3.75
C SER A 145 7.97 -9.74 5.18
N VAL A 146 8.61 -9.16 6.20
CA VAL A 146 8.30 -9.38 7.62
C VAL A 146 7.32 -8.32 8.17
N SER A 147 7.14 -7.21 7.45
CA SER A 147 6.22 -6.15 7.85
C SER A 147 4.78 -6.64 7.75
N GLY A 148 4.07 -6.68 8.86
CA GLY A 148 2.68 -7.15 8.92
C GLY A 148 1.71 -6.19 8.23
N LYS A 149 0.46 -6.66 8.06
CA LYS A 149 -0.67 -5.92 7.44
C LYS A 149 -0.88 -4.50 8.01
N GLY A 150 -0.51 -4.25 9.26
CA GLY A 150 -0.61 -2.95 9.94
C GLY A 150 0.39 -1.91 9.42
N GLY A 151 1.58 -2.32 8.99
CA GLY A 151 2.62 -1.41 8.53
C GLY A 151 2.23 -0.65 7.25
N VAL A 152 1.66 -1.36 6.26
CA VAL A 152 1.19 -0.75 5.00
C VAL A 152 0.10 0.29 5.25
N ALA A 153 -0.92 -0.06 6.07
CA ALA A 153 -2.00 0.85 6.41
C ALA A 153 -1.50 2.09 7.18
N PHE A 154 -0.48 1.91 8.03
CA PHE A 154 0.14 3.00 8.75
C PHE A 154 0.89 3.96 7.80
N VAL A 155 1.69 3.45 6.85
CA VAL A 155 2.38 4.27 5.83
C VAL A 155 1.38 5.09 5.04
N LEU A 156 0.33 4.44 4.50
CA LEU A 156 -0.69 5.12 3.70
C LEU A 156 -1.41 6.21 4.50
N LYS A 157 -1.64 5.97 5.81
CA LYS A 157 -2.27 6.95 6.69
C LYS A 157 -1.35 8.12 7.00
N GLN A 158 -0.12 7.86 7.45
CA GLN A 158 0.79 8.90 7.96
C GLN A 158 1.35 9.78 6.84
N GLN A 159 1.76 9.18 5.73
CA GLN A 159 2.42 9.93 4.66
C GLN A 159 1.47 10.44 3.59
N PHE A 160 0.37 9.72 3.35
CA PHE A 160 -0.54 10.06 2.25
C PHE A 160 -1.97 10.37 2.72
N GLY A 161 -2.25 10.27 4.02
CA GLY A 161 -3.54 10.62 4.61
C GLY A 161 -4.65 9.59 4.42
N PHE A 162 -4.37 8.38 3.90
CA PHE A 162 -5.39 7.35 3.62
C PHE A 162 -5.70 6.48 4.84
N SER A 163 -6.83 6.71 5.50
CA SER A 163 -7.33 5.84 6.57
C SER A 163 -8.17 4.70 5.97
N LEU A 164 -7.52 3.59 5.64
CA LEU A 164 -8.19 2.45 5.00
C LEU A 164 -9.28 1.84 5.89
N PRO A 165 -10.44 1.45 5.32
CA PRO A 165 -11.42 0.60 5.98
C PRO A 165 -10.81 -0.69 6.54
N ALA A 166 -11.31 -1.20 7.65
CA ALA A 166 -10.73 -2.36 8.33
C ALA A 166 -10.60 -3.59 7.41
N ALA A 167 -11.63 -3.87 6.62
CA ALA A 167 -11.62 -4.99 5.67
C ALA A 167 -10.65 -4.77 4.49
N MET A 168 -10.44 -3.52 4.06
CA MET A 168 -9.53 -3.19 2.97
C MET A 168 -8.05 -3.31 3.37
N LYS A 169 -7.71 -3.04 4.66
CA LYS A 169 -6.33 -3.13 5.16
C LYS A 169 -5.67 -4.47 4.88
N GLU A 170 -6.46 -5.54 4.99
CA GLU A 170 -5.98 -6.89 4.79
C GLU A 170 -5.61 -7.15 3.33
N GLU A 171 -6.49 -6.80 2.40
CA GLU A 171 -6.27 -6.97 0.95
C GLU A 171 -5.07 -6.15 0.47
N VAL A 172 -5.02 -4.86 0.84
CA VAL A 172 -3.90 -3.97 0.49
C VAL A 172 -2.59 -4.49 1.08
N GLY A 173 -2.60 -4.96 2.32
CA GLY A 173 -1.44 -5.56 2.96
C GLY A 173 -0.90 -6.79 2.22
N TYR A 174 -1.77 -7.68 1.78
CA TYR A 174 -1.37 -8.86 0.98
C TYR A 174 -0.86 -8.48 -0.41
N LEU A 175 -1.50 -7.52 -1.08
CA LEU A 175 -1.05 -7.04 -2.39
C LEU A 175 0.38 -6.49 -2.30
N ILE A 176 0.63 -5.56 -1.38
CA ILE A 176 1.94 -4.92 -1.20
C ILE A 176 3.00 -5.94 -0.81
N LYS A 177 2.67 -6.83 0.13
CA LYS A 177 3.57 -7.93 0.51
C LYS A 177 3.92 -8.81 -0.68
N GLY A 178 2.94 -9.20 -1.49
CA GLY A 178 3.18 -10.03 -2.67
C GLY A 178 4.11 -9.37 -3.69
N VAL A 179 4.09 -8.05 -3.83
CA VAL A 179 5.03 -7.30 -4.69
C VAL A 179 6.43 -7.28 -4.07
N SER A 180 6.55 -7.00 -2.77
CA SER A 180 7.82 -7.01 -2.04
C SER A 180 8.50 -8.39 -2.11
N ASP A 181 7.74 -9.46 -1.87
CA ASP A 181 8.23 -10.84 -1.92
C ASP A 181 8.75 -11.21 -3.34
N LYS A 182 8.04 -10.81 -4.39
CA LYS A 182 8.45 -11.05 -5.79
C LYS A 182 9.71 -10.28 -6.18
N ARG A 183 9.88 -9.07 -5.66
CA ARG A 183 11.06 -8.23 -5.97
C ARG A 183 12.25 -8.57 -5.09
N HIS A 184 12.06 -9.32 -3.98
CA HIS A 184 13.07 -9.58 -2.95
C HIS A 184 13.69 -8.28 -2.39
N GLN A 185 12.90 -7.21 -2.34
CA GLN A 185 13.33 -5.87 -1.91
C GLN A 185 12.30 -5.23 -0.99
N GLU A 186 12.79 -4.39 -0.10
CA GLU A 186 11.95 -3.49 0.68
C GLU A 186 11.33 -2.43 -0.23
N LEU A 187 10.06 -2.11 0.02
CA LEU A 187 9.35 -1.07 -0.74
C LEU A 187 9.40 0.26 0.01
N LEU A 188 9.76 1.30 -0.70
CA LEU A 188 9.69 2.66 -0.19
C LEU A 188 8.24 3.15 -0.12
N PRO A 189 7.92 4.13 0.75
CA PRO A 189 6.57 4.69 0.85
C PRO A 189 5.98 5.14 -0.47
N ALA A 190 6.76 5.79 -1.33
CA ALA A 190 6.32 6.22 -2.66
C ALA A 190 5.96 5.03 -3.58
N GLU A 191 6.68 3.90 -3.47
CA GLU A 191 6.38 2.68 -4.23
C GLU A 191 5.10 2.02 -3.72
N ILE A 192 4.90 2.01 -2.38
CA ILE A 192 3.66 1.53 -1.75
C ILE A 192 2.47 2.34 -2.25
N TYR A 193 2.60 3.67 -2.26
CA TYR A 193 1.55 4.55 -2.77
C TYR A 193 1.29 4.31 -4.26
N ALA A 194 2.32 4.18 -5.09
CA ALA A 194 2.17 3.92 -6.53
C ALA A 194 1.42 2.60 -6.79
N ILE A 195 1.74 1.53 -6.05
CA ILE A 195 1.03 0.25 -6.14
C ILE A 195 -0.43 0.41 -5.68
N PHE A 196 -0.66 1.14 -4.58
CA PHE A 196 -1.99 1.41 -4.07
C PHE A 196 -2.81 2.23 -5.08
N GLU A 197 -2.22 3.29 -5.65
CA GLU A 197 -2.86 4.14 -6.66
C GLU A 197 -3.24 3.35 -7.91
N GLU A 198 -2.32 2.56 -8.45
CA GLU A 198 -2.55 1.73 -9.63
C GLU A 198 -3.68 0.71 -9.42
N ASN A 199 -3.79 0.13 -8.23
CA ASN A 199 -4.75 -0.94 -7.99
C ASN A 199 -6.10 -0.47 -7.45
N TYR A 200 -6.18 0.70 -6.79
CA TYR A 200 -7.41 1.12 -6.10
C TYR A 200 -7.92 2.50 -6.50
N ILE A 201 -7.06 3.43 -6.90
CA ILE A 201 -7.48 4.79 -7.32
C ILE A 201 -7.64 4.85 -8.85
N SER A 202 -6.67 4.31 -9.58
CA SER A 202 -6.60 4.34 -11.03
C SER A 202 -6.41 2.95 -11.64
N PRO A 203 -7.26 1.96 -11.32
CA PRO A 203 -7.13 0.63 -11.90
C PRO A 203 -7.37 0.68 -13.42
N ARG A 204 -7.05 -0.43 -14.10
CA ARG A 204 -7.31 -0.57 -15.54
C ARG A 204 -8.74 -0.13 -15.87
N LYS A 205 -8.88 0.93 -16.65
CA LYS A 205 -10.18 1.54 -16.99
C LYS A 205 -10.82 0.73 -18.11
N VAL A 206 -11.89 0.02 -17.80
CA VAL A 206 -12.80 -0.60 -18.76
C VAL A 206 -13.81 0.45 -19.26
N PHE A 207 -14.19 1.37 -18.38
CA PHE A 207 -15.08 2.49 -18.67
C PHE A 207 -14.71 3.71 -17.81
N ARG A 208 -15.27 4.87 -18.15
CA ARG A 208 -15.21 6.08 -17.33
C ARG A 208 -16.58 6.76 -17.26
N ILE A 209 -16.78 7.57 -16.24
CA ILE A 209 -17.96 8.40 -16.05
C ILE A 209 -17.53 9.86 -16.18
N PRO A 210 -17.61 10.46 -17.38
CA PRO A 210 -17.20 11.84 -17.58
C PRO A 210 -18.10 12.83 -16.87
N GLU A 211 -19.41 12.55 -16.78
CA GLU A 211 -20.40 13.51 -16.32
C GLU A 211 -21.57 12.82 -15.62
N CYS A 212 -22.06 13.47 -14.53
CA CYS A 212 -23.25 13.08 -13.81
C CYS A 212 -24.09 14.30 -13.46
N HIS A 213 -25.37 14.29 -13.82
CA HIS A 213 -26.32 15.30 -13.42
C HIS A 213 -27.37 14.69 -12.48
N PHE A 214 -27.68 15.41 -11.40
CA PHE A 214 -28.65 14.96 -10.40
C PHE A 214 -29.80 15.93 -10.27
N ARG A 215 -31.01 15.39 -10.14
CA ARG A 215 -32.23 16.13 -9.81
C ARG A 215 -32.90 15.47 -8.63
N GLN A 216 -33.36 16.28 -7.69
CA GLN A 216 -34.11 15.80 -6.54
C GLN A 216 -35.61 15.95 -6.83
N GLU A 217 -36.29 14.81 -6.92
CA GLU A 217 -37.73 14.73 -7.09
C GLU A 217 -38.28 13.80 -5.99
N LYS A 218 -38.98 12.73 -6.35
CA LYS A 218 -39.31 11.63 -5.41
C LYS A 218 -38.13 10.66 -5.37
N GLY A 219 -37.06 10.99 -4.58
CA GLY A 219 -35.75 10.33 -4.61
C GLY A 219 -34.72 11.12 -5.45
N ILE A 220 -33.59 10.53 -5.75
CA ILE A 220 -32.56 11.14 -6.61
C ILE A 220 -32.68 10.55 -8.01
N GLN A 221 -32.95 11.40 -8.98
CA GLN A 221 -32.84 11.09 -10.41
C GLN A 221 -31.45 11.47 -10.89
N ALA A 222 -30.81 10.58 -11.66
CA ALA A 222 -29.48 10.80 -12.22
C ALA A 222 -29.46 10.59 -13.74
N GLU A 223 -28.78 11.47 -14.44
CA GLU A 223 -28.32 11.28 -15.81
C GLU A 223 -26.80 11.03 -15.73
N VAL A 224 -26.37 9.82 -16.05
CA VAL A 224 -24.98 9.39 -15.94
C VAL A 224 -24.44 9.11 -17.33
N THR A 225 -23.44 9.87 -17.76
CA THR A 225 -22.74 9.61 -19.01
C THR A 225 -21.66 8.57 -18.74
N ILE A 226 -21.77 7.39 -19.37
CA ILE A 226 -20.79 6.33 -19.30
C ILE A 226 -20.09 6.22 -20.65
N GLU A 227 -18.75 6.24 -20.61
CA GLU A 227 -17.92 6.09 -21.81
C GLU A 227 -17.15 4.79 -21.74
N GLN A 228 -17.27 4.00 -22.81
CA GLN A 228 -16.51 2.77 -23.02
C GLN A 228 -16.03 2.69 -24.48
N ASN A 229 -14.76 2.38 -24.70
CA ASN A 229 -14.14 2.25 -26.02
C ASN A 229 -14.40 3.47 -26.94
N GLY A 230 -14.39 4.70 -26.37
CA GLY A 230 -14.62 5.94 -27.09
C GLY A 230 -16.12 6.23 -27.40
N THR A 231 -17.02 5.33 -27.04
CA THR A 231 -18.47 5.54 -27.21
C THR A 231 -19.10 6.00 -25.89
N GLN A 232 -19.86 7.09 -25.93
CA GLN A 232 -20.58 7.61 -24.78
C GLN A 232 -22.06 7.24 -24.87
N ARG A 233 -22.62 6.84 -23.72
CA ARG A 233 -24.07 6.61 -23.56
C ARG A 233 -24.56 7.29 -22.29
N VAL A 234 -25.69 7.95 -22.36
CA VAL A 234 -26.37 8.58 -21.23
C VAL A 234 -27.40 7.60 -20.67
N ILE A 235 -27.22 7.24 -19.42
CA ILE A 235 -28.14 6.33 -18.71
C ILE A 235 -28.92 7.15 -17.68
N ARG A 236 -30.26 7.07 -17.74
CA ARG A 236 -31.14 7.70 -16.78
C ARG A 236 -31.60 6.68 -15.76
N THR A 237 -31.36 7.00 -14.50
CA THR A 237 -31.67 6.10 -13.37
C THR A 237 -32.18 6.89 -12.18
N ALA A 238 -32.73 6.16 -11.22
CA ALA A 238 -33.11 6.70 -9.92
C ALA A 238 -32.43 5.90 -8.80
N GLY A 239 -32.28 6.51 -7.64
CA GLY A 239 -31.76 5.86 -6.44
C GLY A 239 -32.20 6.57 -5.16
N ASN A 240 -31.96 5.93 -4.02
CA ASN A 240 -32.22 6.51 -2.70
C ASN A 240 -31.25 7.67 -2.39
N GLY A 241 -30.07 7.64 -3.01
CA GLY A 241 -29.02 8.66 -2.92
C GLY A 241 -28.26 8.78 -4.24
N ARG A 242 -27.37 9.80 -4.33
CA ARG A 242 -26.60 10.06 -5.55
C ARG A 242 -25.71 8.87 -5.95
N LEU A 243 -25.02 8.28 -4.99
CA LEU A 243 -24.13 7.13 -5.23
C LEU A 243 -24.93 5.89 -5.66
N ASP A 244 -26.09 5.65 -5.05
CA ASP A 244 -27.00 4.57 -5.43
C ASP A 244 -27.55 4.75 -6.86
N ALA A 245 -27.94 5.97 -7.24
CA ALA A 245 -28.37 6.27 -8.60
C ALA A 245 -27.25 6.00 -9.64
N VAL A 246 -26.00 6.40 -9.36
CA VAL A 246 -24.85 6.09 -10.22
C VAL A 246 -24.58 4.58 -10.27
N SER A 247 -24.66 3.89 -9.14
CA SER A 247 -24.55 2.42 -9.08
C SER A 247 -25.56 1.74 -9.97
N ASN A 248 -26.82 2.18 -9.92
CA ASN A 248 -27.90 1.67 -10.77
C ASN A 248 -27.64 1.94 -12.27
N ALA A 249 -27.02 3.09 -12.61
CA ALA A 249 -26.62 3.38 -13.99
C ALA A 249 -25.55 2.41 -14.48
N ILE A 250 -24.52 2.13 -13.67
CA ILE A 250 -23.47 1.17 -14.00
C ILE A 250 -24.07 -0.25 -14.17
N LYS A 251 -24.93 -0.68 -13.24
CA LYS A 251 -25.62 -1.98 -13.32
C LYS A 251 -26.44 -2.12 -14.61
N THR A 252 -27.19 -1.05 -14.96
CA THR A 252 -27.99 -0.99 -16.18
C THR A 252 -27.13 -1.04 -17.43
N PHE A 253 -26.04 -0.27 -17.45
CA PHE A 253 -25.15 -0.17 -18.62
C PHE A 253 -24.47 -1.53 -18.94
N PHE A 254 -23.99 -2.23 -17.92
CA PHE A 254 -23.28 -3.51 -18.10
C PHE A 254 -24.18 -4.73 -17.99
N GLY A 255 -25.45 -4.60 -17.58
CA GLY A 255 -26.33 -5.73 -17.31
C GLY A 255 -25.81 -6.63 -16.19
N ILE A 256 -25.11 -6.07 -15.20
CA ILE A 256 -24.55 -6.78 -14.05
C ILE A 256 -25.32 -6.42 -12.78
N ASN A 257 -25.32 -7.34 -11.83
CA ASN A 257 -25.82 -7.06 -10.50
C ASN A 257 -24.70 -7.20 -9.48
N TYR A 258 -24.54 -6.21 -8.62
CA TYR A 258 -23.64 -6.23 -7.47
C TYR A 258 -24.29 -5.44 -6.33
N GLU A 259 -23.85 -5.67 -5.12
CA GLU A 259 -24.27 -4.92 -3.94
C GLU A 259 -23.19 -3.90 -3.56
N LEU A 260 -23.60 -2.66 -3.28
CA LEU A 260 -22.75 -1.66 -2.66
C LEU A 260 -22.69 -1.98 -1.16
N SER A 261 -21.66 -2.71 -0.75
CA SER A 261 -21.57 -3.33 0.57
C SER A 261 -20.91 -2.43 1.61
N ILE A 262 -19.91 -1.65 1.19
CA ILE A 262 -19.14 -0.79 2.10
C ILE A 262 -18.98 0.59 1.47
N TYR A 263 -19.17 1.62 2.28
CA TYR A 263 -18.89 3.00 1.94
C TYR A 263 -18.33 3.72 3.18
N GLU A 264 -17.14 4.28 3.04
CA GLU A 264 -16.49 5.12 4.05
C GLU A 264 -15.84 6.33 3.36
N GLU A 265 -15.72 7.44 4.09
CA GLU A 265 -15.09 8.66 3.59
C GLU A 265 -14.39 9.43 4.72
N HIS A 266 -13.34 10.19 4.37
CA HIS A 266 -12.71 11.13 5.28
C HIS A 266 -11.89 12.18 4.51
N ALA A 267 -11.52 13.28 5.20
CA ALA A 267 -10.63 14.29 4.67
C ALA A 267 -9.17 13.82 4.73
N ILE A 268 -8.41 13.92 3.62
CA ILE A 268 -6.99 13.54 3.57
C ILE A 268 -6.12 14.57 4.30
N SER A 269 -6.48 15.86 4.22
CA SER A 269 -5.75 16.97 4.81
C SER A 269 -6.66 17.87 5.63
N LYS A 270 -6.09 18.76 6.46
CA LYS A 270 -6.86 19.74 7.23
C LYS A 270 -6.99 21.04 6.44
N GLY A 271 -8.15 21.71 6.55
CA GLY A 271 -8.39 23.03 5.96
C GLY A 271 -9.55 23.05 4.96
N SER A 272 -9.92 24.25 4.50
CA SER A 272 -11.07 24.47 3.59
C SER A 272 -10.83 23.96 2.16
N SER A 273 -9.60 23.74 1.75
CA SER A 273 -9.20 23.14 0.46
C SER A 273 -8.80 21.69 0.60
N SER A 274 -9.27 21.00 1.65
CA SER A 274 -8.96 19.59 1.88
C SER A 274 -9.63 18.70 0.83
N ARG A 275 -8.85 17.77 0.26
CA ARG A 275 -9.42 16.71 -0.57
C ARG A 275 -10.01 15.62 0.32
N ALA A 276 -11.10 15.03 -0.16
CA ALA A 276 -11.72 13.87 0.47
C ALA A 276 -11.25 12.57 -0.20
N ALA A 277 -11.03 11.54 0.61
CA ALA A 277 -10.92 10.16 0.14
C ALA A 277 -12.22 9.42 0.42
N ALA A 278 -12.76 8.77 -0.59
CA ALA A 278 -13.89 7.86 -0.48
C ALA A 278 -13.45 6.43 -0.81
N TYR A 279 -13.99 5.47 -0.08
CA TYR A 279 -13.75 4.04 -0.23
C TYR A 279 -15.07 3.34 -0.51
N VAL A 280 -15.12 2.58 -1.58
CA VAL A 280 -16.30 1.82 -1.97
C VAL A 280 -15.93 0.36 -2.12
N GLY A 281 -16.67 -0.51 -1.44
CA GLY A 281 -16.63 -1.96 -1.62
C GLY A 281 -17.89 -2.43 -2.32
N VAL A 282 -17.77 -3.04 -3.51
CA VAL A 282 -18.88 -3.69 -4.21
C VAL A 282 -18.75 -5.20 -4.12
N MET A 283 -19.84 -5.87 -3.74
CA MET A 283 -19.91 -7.32 -3.59
C MET A 283 -20.56 -7.93 -4.83
N HIS A 284 -19.89 -8.89 -5.45
CA HIS A 284 -20.41 -9.67 -6.58
C HIS A 284 -19.98 -11.12 -6.46
N ASP A 285 -20.91 -12.05 -6.51
CA ASP A 285 -20.69 -13.50 -6.39
C ASP A 285 -19.80 -13.89 -5.18
N GLY A 286 -20.00 -13.22 -4.04
CA GLY A 286 -19.24 -13.47 -2.81
C GLY A 286 -17.83 -12.88 -2.78
N HIS A 287 -17.44 -12.14 -3.81
CA HIS A 287 -16.15 -11.43 -3.88
C HIS A 287 -16.33 -9.93 -3.70
N LEU A 288 -15.44 -9.31 -2.92
CA LEU A 288 -15.48 -7.88 -2.62
C LEU A 288 -14.44 -7.13 -3.47
N TYR A 289 -14.90 -6.17 -4.26
CA TYR A 289 -14.07 -5.33 -5.11
C TYR A 289 -13.96 -3.93 -4.52
N TRP A 290 -12.75 -3.49 -4.20
CA TRP A 290 -12.49 -2.19 -3.63
C TRP A 290 -12.10 -1.16 -4.67
N GLY A 291 -12.64 0.05 -4.51
CA GLY A 291 -12.20 1.25 -5.21
C GLY A 291 -12.02 2.42 -4.26
N VAL A 292 -11.11 3.32 -4.62
CA VAL A 292 -10.82 4.55 -3.90
C VAL A 292 -10.93 5.71 -4.85
N GLY A 293 -11.55 6.81 -4.40
CA GLY A 293 -11.64 8.06 -5.14
C GLY A 293 -11.16 9.22 -4.29
N VAL A 294 -10.52 10.19 -4.92
CA VAL A 294 -9.98 11.38 -4.26
C VAL A 294 -10.35 12.62 -5.06
N ASP A 295 -11.09 13.53 -4.44
CA ASP A 295 -11.48 14.80 -5.04
C ASP A 295 -11.73 15.86 -3.94
N GLU A 296 -11.77 17.13 -4.30
CA GLU A 296 -12.20 18.21 -3.40
C GLU A 296 -13.71 18.14 -3.11
N ASP A 297 -14.50 17.63 -4.06
CA ASP A 297 -15.93 17.34 -3.92
C ASP A 297 -16.11 15.87 -3.49
N ILE A 298 -16.69 15.67 -2.29
CA ILE A 298 -16.93 14.35 -1.72
C ILE A 298 -17.82 13.47 -2.62
N ILE A 299 -18.75 14.06 -3.37
CA ILE A 299 -19.60 13.31 -4.30
C ILE A 299 -18.79 12.81 -5.50
N LYS A 300 -17.91 13.65 -6.03
CA LYS A 300 -16.98 13.23 -7.09
C LYS A 300 -16.01 12.17 -6.62
N ALA A 301 -15.47 12.32 -5.40
CA ALA A 301 -14.63 11.29 -4.79
C ALA A 301 -15.38 9.95 -4.66
N SER A 302 -16.64 9.99 -4.20
CA SER A 302 -17.47 8.79 -4.05
C SER A 302 -17.79 8.12 -5.40
N ILE A 303 -18.11 8.90 -6.42
CA ILE A 303 -18.34 8.40 -7.79
C ILE A 303 -17.06 7.81 -8.38
N ALA A 304 -15.92 8.46 -8.16
CA ALA A 304 -14.63 7.94 -8.60
C ALA A 304 -14.29 6.61 -7.90
N ALA A 305 -14.54 6.49 -6.58
CA ALA A 305 -14.37 5.25 -5.83
C ALA A 305 -15.26 4.11 -6.37
N LEU A 306 -16.54 4.39 -6.58
CA LEU A 306 -17.48 3.42 -7.16
C LEU A 306 -17.04 3.00 -8.58
N THR A 307 -16.65 3.99 -9.40
CA THR A 307 -16.15 3.75 -10.76
C THR A 307 -14.88 2.87 -10.74
N SER A 308 -13.97 3.10 -9.80
CA SER A 308 -12.76 2.30 -9.61
C SER A 308 -13.11 0.85 -9.24
N ALA A 309 -13.96 0.63 -8.24
CA ALA A 309 -14.41 -0.71 -7.82
C ALA A 309 -15.12 -1.45 -8.97
N ALA A 310 -16.02 -0.77 -9.69
CA ALA A 310 -16.75 -1.35 -10.81
C ALA A 310 -15.82 -1.65 -12.01
N ASN A 311 -14.77 -0.87 -12.24
CA ASN A 311 -13.75 -1.17 -13.25
C ASN A 311 -12.97 -2.44 -12.93
N LYS A 312 -12.61 -2.67 -11.65
CA LYS A 312 -11.96 -3.94 -11.22
C LYS A 312 -12.89 -5.14 -11.47
N LEU A 313 -14.15 -5.03 -11.05
CA LEU A 313 -15.17 -6.06 -11.32
C LEU A 313 -15.32 -6.30 -12.82
N ALA A 314 -15.47 -5.24 -13.63
CA ALA A 314 -15.65 -5.36 -15.08
C ALA A 314 -14.41 -5.96 -15.77
N ALA A 315 -13.21 -5.62 -15.33
CA ALA A 315 -11.97 -6.14 -15.88
C ALA A 315 -11.80 -7.64 -15.58
N GLU A 316 -12.12 -8.08 -14.36
CA GLU A 316 -12.01 -9.48 -13.96
C GLU A 316 -13.07 -10.37 -14.63
N GLN A 317 -14.28 -9.85 -14.76
CA GLN A 317 -15.38 -10.55 -15.43
C GLN A 317 -15.35 -10.45 -16.95
N HIS A 318 -14.36 -9.75 -17.54
CA HIS A 318 -14.32 -9.42 -18.97
C HIS A 318 -15.64 -8.82 -19.48
N ILE A 319 -16.29 -7.99 -18.67
CA ILE A 319 -17.58 -7.38 -18.98
C ILE A 319 -17.34 -6.19 -19.92
N THR A 320 -17.86 -6.32 -21.14
CA THR A 320 -18.00 -5.21 -22.08
C THR A 320 -19.46 -4.77 -22.17
N ALA A 321 -19.72 -3.51 -22.50
CA ALA A 321 -21.08 -2.99 -22.67
C ALA A 321 -21.88 -3.83 -23.68
N GLY A 322 -23.03 -4.30 -23.25
CA GLY A 322 -23.94 -5.07 -24.09
C GLY A 322 -23.55 -6.55 -24.21
N ARG A 323 -23.89 -7.37 -23.19
CA ARG A 323 -23.88 -8.84 -23.36
C ARG A 323 -24.71 -9.28 -24.56
N GLU A 324 -25.72 -8.49 -24.97
CA GLU A 324 -26.51 -8.74 -26.17
C GLU A 324 -25.68 -8.51 -27.44
N ASP A 325 -24.87 -7.44 -27.49
CA ASP A 325 -24.02 -7.17 -28.65
C ASP A 325 -22.93 -8.25 -28.82
N ARG A 326 -22.39 -8.78 -27.74
CA ARG A 326 -21.30 -9.77 -27.80
C ARG A 326 -21.77 -11.15 -28.34
N ILE A 327 -22.97 -11.60 -27.98
CA ILE A 327 -23.51 -12.83 -28.57
C ILE A 327 -23.83 -12.63 -30.04
N VAL A 328 -24.33 -11.43 -30.42
CA VAL A 328 -24.56 -11.06 -31.82
C VAL A 328 -23.24 -11.06 -32.61
N GLU A 329 -22.17 -10.49 -32.07
CA GLU A 329 -20.83 -10.52 -32.69
C GLU A 329 -20.25 -11.95 -32.83
N ILE A 330 -20.43 -12.80 -31.80
CA ILE A 330 -20.02 -14.20 -31.83
C ILE A 330 -20.83 -14.94 -32.90
N ILE A 331 -22.16 -14.80 -32.93
CA ILE A 331 -23.04 -15.41 -33.93
C ILE A 331 -22.66 -14.90 -35.31
N SER A 332 -22.50 -13.60 -35.50
CA SER A 332 -22.05 -13.00 -36.78
C SER A 332 -20.69 -13.56 -37.22
N SER A 333 -19.75 -13.78 -36.30
CA SER A 333 -18.46 -14.39 -36.61
C SER A 333 -18.62 -15.84 -37.08
N ILE A 334 -19.52 -16.60 -36.45
CA ILE A 334 -19.85 -17.97 -36.87
C ILE A 334 -20.50 -17.94 -38.25
N GLN A 335 -21.40 -17.00 -38.51
CA GLN A 335 -22.08 -16.86 -39.80
C GLN A 335 -21.15 -16.47 -40.94
N ASN A 336 -20.18 -15.60 -40.65
CA ASN A 336 -19.22 -15.13 -41.67
C ASN A 336 -18.16 -16.18 -42.03
N ASP A 337 -17.79 -17.06 -41.10
CA ASP A 337 -16.78 -18.11 -41.33
C ASP A 337 -17.27 -19.52 -40.94
N TYR A 338 -18.54 -19.81 -41.23
CA TYR A 338 -19.21 -21.07 -40.87
C TYR A 338 -18.48 -22.33 -41.35
N LYS A 339 -17.59 -22.23 -42.36
CA LYS A 339 -16.81 -23.34 -42.89
C LYS A 339 -15.66 -23.76 -41.99
N ASN A 340 -14.91 -22.77 -41.45
CA ASN A 340 -13.64 -22.99 -40.75
C ASN A 340 -13.68 -22.63 -39.27
N VAL A 341 -14.77 -21.99 -38.79
CA VAL A 341 -14.88 -21.55 -37.42
C VAL A 341 -14.76 -22.68 -36.43
N THR A 342 -13.92 -22.51 -35.42
CA THR A 342 -13.75 -23.43 -34.29
C THR A 342 -13.93 -22.66 -32.97
N LEU A 343 -14.20 -23.40 -31.88
CA LEU A 343 -14.19 -22.79 -30.54
C LEU A 343 -12.84 -22.16 -30.20
N GLU A 344 -11.75 -22.65 -30.78
CA GLU A 344 -10.40 -22.12 -30.57
C GLU A 344 -10.23 -20.75 -31.24
N THR A 345 -10.58 -20.66 -32.54
CA THR A 345 -10.50 -19.40 -33.28
C THR A 345 -11.40 -18.31 -32.69
N LEU A 346 -12.58 -18.68 -32.17
CA LEU A 346 -13.44 -17.72 -31.44
C LEU A 346 -12.90 -17.38 -30.05
N SER A 347 -12.33 -18.36 -29.33
CA SER A 347 -11.67 -18.15 -28.04
C SER A 347 -10.57 -17.10 -28.15
N ASP A 348 -9.70 -17.22 -29.16
CA ASP A 348 -8.61 -16.30 -29.43
C ASP A 348 -9.14 -14.91 -29.86
N LYS A 349 -10.12 -14.88 -30.77
CA LYS A 349 -10.71 -13.65 -31.30
C LYS A 349 -11.41 -12.83 -30.24
N PHE A 350 -12.14 -13.47 -29.33
CA PHE A 350 -12.92 -12.81 -28.29
C PHE A 350 -12.22 -12.77 -26.94
N HIS A 351 -10.99 -13.31 -26.83
CA HIS A 351 -10.19 -13.42 -25.61
C HIS A 351 -10.98 -14.08 -24.45
N LEU A 352 -11.67 -15.18 -24.76
CA LEU A 352 -12.47 -15.97 -23.82
C LEU A 352 -11.93 -17.38 -23.74
N SER A 353 -11.98 -18.02 -22.55
CA SER A 353 -11.64 -19.45 -22.48
C SER A 353 -12.68 -20.31 -23.21
N LYS A 354 -12.23 -21.40 -23.84
CA LYS A 354 -13.10 -22.36 -24.58
C LYS A 354 -14.28 -22.85 -23.72
N PRO A 355 -14.10 -23.23 -22.43
CA PRO A 355 -15.22 -23.66 -21.59
C PRO A 355 -16.22 -22.55 -21.33
N TYR A 356 -15.74 -21.33 -21.08
CA TYR A 356 -16.60 -20.16 -20.86
C TYR A 356 -17.39 -19.80 -22.13
N LEU A 357 -16.72 -19.74 -23.27
CA LEU A 357 -17.35 -19.42 -24.55
C LEU A 357 -18.44 -20.45 -24.93
N SER A 358 -18.18 -21.75 -24.73
CA SER A 358 -19.16 -22.82 -24.97
C SER A 358 -20.39 -22.68 -24.08
N LYS A 359 -20.18 -22.40 -22.77
CA LYS A 359 -21.28 -22.18 -21.82
C LYS A 359 -22.05 -20.91 -22.17
N TYR A 360 -21.36 -19.83 -22.50
CA TYR A 360 -21.93 -18.55 -22.86
C TYR A 360 -22.82 -18.60 -24.10
N ILE A 361 -22.37 -19.29 -25.18
CA ILE A 361 -23.16 -19.49 -26.39
C ILE A 361 -24.42 -20.28 -26.02
N LYS A 362 -24.31 -21.38 -25.27
CA LYS A 362 -25.45 -22.18 -24.87
C LYS A 362 -26.47 -21.42 -24.03
N GLU A 363 -26.02 -20.61 -23.07
CA GLU A 363 -26.90 -19.82 -22.22
C GLU A 363 -27.60 -18.67 -22.96
N LYS A 364 -26.94 -18.08 -23.97
CA LYS A 364 -27.46 -16.89 -24.66
C LYS A 364 -28.17 -17.20 -25.97
N ALA A 365 -27.68 -18.17 -26.72
CA ALA A 365 -28.31 -18.60 -27.99
C ALA A 365 -29.30 -19.78 -27.81
N GLY A 366 -29.36 -20.38 -26.61
CA GLY A 366 -30.18 -21.55 -26.35
C GLY A 366 -29.66 -22.83 -27.02
N MET A 367 -28.56 -22.76 -27.76
CA MET A 367 -27.96 -23.82 -28.55
C MET A 367 -26.46 -23.94 -28.28
N THR A 368 -25.92 -25.15 -28.42
CA THR A 368 -24.47 -25.34 -28.33
C THR A 368 -23.74 -24.73 -29.53
N PHE A 369 -22.46 -24.44 -29.41
CA PHE A 369 -21.64 -23.97 -30.53
C PHE A 369 -21.77 -24.88 -31.78
N GLN A 370 -21.75 -26.20 -31.57
CA GLN A 370 -21.86 -27.15 -32.67
C GLN A 370 -23.24 -27.10 -33.36
N GLU A 371 -24.29 -26.88 -32.59
CA GLU A 371 -25.66 -26.75 -33.13
C GLU A 371 -25.78 -25.45 -33.94
N VAL A 372 -25.24 -24.33 -33.44
CA VAL A 372 -25.23 -23.07 -34.19
C VAL A 372 -24.48 -23.17 -35.51
N VAL A 373 -23.28 -23.78 -35.50
CA VAL A 373 -22.49 -24.00 -36.73
C VAL A 373 -23.22 -24.93 -37.71
N LYS A 374 -23.82 -25.98 -37.21
CA LYS A 374 -24.59 -26.94 -38.03
C LYS A 374 -25.78 -26.24 -38.69
N GLU A 375 -26.50 -25.44 -37.94
CA GLU A 375 -27.67 -24.71 -38.46
C GLU A 375 -27.24 -23.73 -39.55
N GLU A 376 -26.17 -22.98 -39.36
CA GLU A 376 -25.66 -22.03 -40.36
C GLU A 376 -25.14 -22.76 -41.62
N ARG A 377 -24.49 -23.91 -41.50
CA ARG A 377 -24.08 -24.74 -42.62
C ARG A 377 -25.28 -25.23 -43.43
N MET A 378 -26.35 -25.65 -42.73
CA MET A 378 -27.58 -26.09 -43.38
C MET A 378 -28.34 -24.94 -44.07
N LYS A 379 -28.36 -23.73 -43.49
CA LYS A 379 -28.97 -22.53 -44.12
C LYS A 379 -28.24 -22.12 -45.41
N LYS A 380 -26.92 -22.28 -45.45
CA LYS A 380 -26.09 -21.87 -46.61
C LYS A 380 -25.97 -22.99 -47.67
N ALA A 381 -26.42 -24.22 -47.38
CA ALA A 381 -26.45 -25.33 -48.29
C ALA A 381 -27.81 -25.45 -49.05
N ARG A 382 -28.82 -24.70 -48.63
CA ARG A 382 -30.09 -24.48 -49.31
C ARG A 382 -30.01 -23.22 -50.20
#